data_5b34bad10b1297627001bb3aee91f9a6
#
_entry.id   5b34bad10b1297627001bb3aee91f9a6
#
_cell.length_a   1.000
_cell.length_b   1.000
_cell.length_c   1.000
_cell.angle_alpha   90.00
_cell.angle_beta   90.00
_cell.angle_gamma   90.00
#
_symmetry.space_group_name_H-M   'P 1'
#
loop_
_entity.id
_entity.type
_entity.pdbx_description
1 polymer ?
#
loop_
_entity_poly.entity_id
_entity_poly.type
_entity_poly.pdbx_seq_one_letter_code
_entity_poly.pdbx_strand_id
1 'polypeptide(L)'
;MHLRATLLVASILISSSAMGIQESPGATTSNQASSETLAPALARVHPAWRDYRAEWRPAPCPFDGYVDFNKNRIECGYVLVPENRRVPDSRLIRLSVARVAATVESPAAGTTVYLTGGPGVPIVGGAPALGNAATWRTRELTAISHFVLVDQRATGASEPFVCRDVYRDLAGDRPFSSAARERMLTDLKRCFNQGQRRGMDLSAYTTWDNAMDIRDVRRALEIESWNLYGRSYGTELVQMILQIDPAGVRAAVLDSVVAPSGWEVYSRGLVRSLDKLDAACQQQPDCAERFGDLGALARKAAETYADEPLMLDSIDPYIDPDRRVEVTDRLVAFALFRAFYSPSLYPALPVLMEAFAQRDEAVMRTFVESAALRVSNHFGVLLHVTASCGGWGRGTRDARRVARAEATYWSQLLHDDQWTRMCPELGLQPDPLQGPVTSDLPVLLVVGDLDPITLPVDAREAMRGMSNAYLVALPFQGHLPSRGNRCAGGIATQFLSDPSQRPNTDCVEEIGPPDFVTVYKPTRGPLRLANAVRDGDYMALAWGALPALVLLGAVFAFPLAAFGRRFEETGVLAPQPRLLAWLSAAVGLAGVGLLALAFQQTVSTAAALVPLGLI
;
A
#
# COMPACT_ATOMS: atom_id res chain seq x y z
N MET A 1 25.65 -54.95 -16.81
CA MET A 1 26.91 -55.43 -16.20
C MET A 1 27.01 -54.66 -14.90
N HIS A 2 26.61 -55.27 -13.81
CA HIS A 2 27.38 -56.01 -12.77
C HIS A 2 28.47 -55.09 -12.14
N LEU A 3 28.62 -54.83 -10.86
CA LEU A 3 28.42 -55.62 -9.61
C LEU A 3 28.52 -54.66 -8.42
N ARG A 4 27.63 -54.78 -7.41
CA ARG A 4 27.83 -55.25 -6.02
C ARG A 4 28.90 -54.49 -5.19
N ALA A 5 28.53 -53.82 -4.15
CA ALA A 5 28.27 -54.24 -2.75
C ALA A 5 29.55 -54.38 -1.90
N THR A 6 29.58 -53.80 -0.72
CA THR A 6 29.80 -54.54 0.54
C THR A 6 29.61 -53.61 1.75
N LEU A 7 28.84 -54.06 2.72
CA LEU A 7 28.67 -53.64 4.09
C LEU A 7 29.95 -53.71 4.91
N LEU A 8 30.11 -52.88 5.93
CA LEU A 8 30.78 -53.26 7.17
C LEU A 8 30.06 -52.67 8.37
N VAL A 9 29.55 -53.57 9.20
CA VAL A 9 28.98 -53.44 10.52
C VAL A 9 30.12 -53.51 11.54
N ALA A 10 30.13 -52.64 12.56
CA ALA A 10 30.87 -52.90 13.78
C ALA A 10 30.03 -52.40 14.97
N SER A 11 29.49 -53.37 15.66
CA SER A 11 28.89 -53.27 17.00
C SER A 11 29.99 -53.30 18.05
N ILE A 12 29.90 -52.47 19.11
CA ILE A 12 30.52 -52.76 20.41
C ILE A 12 29.55 -52.34 21.55
N LEU A 13 29.42 -53.22 22.44
CA LEU A 13 28.52 -53.49 23.56
C LEU A 13 28.68 -52.56 24.79
N ILE A 14 27.58 -52.19 25.40
CA ILE A 14 27.13 -52.33 26.79
C ILE A 14 28.04 -51.84 27.93
N SER A 15 27.54 -50.92 28.71
CA SER A 15 27.60 -50.99 30.18
C SER A 15 26.38 -50.31 30.80
N SER A 16 25.59 -51.12 31.49
CA SER A 16 24.47 -50.74 32.34
C SER A 16 24.99 -50.10 33.63
N SER A 17 24.38 -48.97 34.02
CA SER A 17 24.27 -48.63 35.45
C SER A 17 22.95 -47.90 35.66
N ALA A 18 22.10 -48.59 36.40
CA ALA A 18 20.87 -48.06 36.94
C ALA A 18 21.15 -47.04 38.03
N MET A 19 20.50 -45.88 38.02
CA MET A 19 20.18 -45.11 39.21
C MET A 19 19.10 -44.05 38.94
N GLY A 20 18.06 -44.14 39.71
CA GLY A 20 17.33 -42.96 40.23
C GLY A 20 16.29 -42.33 39.32
N ILE A 21 15.05 -42.77 39.41
CA ILE A 21 13.87 -42.00 39.06
C ILE A 21 13.82 -40.79 39.98
N GLN A 22 14.04 -39.59 39.42
CA GLN A 22 13.70 -38.34 40.08
C GLN A 22 12.64 -37.66 39.23
N GLU A 23 11.43 -37.56 39.78
CA GLU A 23 10.33 -36.80 39.23
C GLU A 23 10.76 -35.35 39.00
N SER A 24 10.71 -34.88 37.77
CA SER A 24 10.83 -33.46 37.43
C SER A 24 9.51 -32.76 37.70
N PRO A 25 9.50 -31.64 38.43
CA PRO A 25 8.29 -30.82 38.59
C PRO A 25 7.85 -30.21 37.27
N GLY A 26 6.54 -30.12 37.09
CA GLY A 26 5.88 -29.66 35.87
C GLY A 26 6.38 -28.32 35.36
N ALA A 27 6.44 -28.25 34.06
CA ALA A 27 6.70 -27.04 33.27
C ALA A 27 5.56 -26.01 33.46
N THR A 28 5.77 -25.07 34.36
CA THR A 28 5.02 -23.82 34.45
C THR A 28 6.01 -22.66 34.45
N THR A 29 6.60 -22.38 33.30
CA THR A 29 7.42 -21.18 33.08
C THR A 29 7.39 -20.70 31.62
N SER A 30 6.20 -20.35 31.10
CA SER A 30 6.14 -19.58 29.83
C SER A 30 5.53 -18.18 29.97
N ASN A 31 5.07 -17.80 31.17
CA ASN A 31 4.39 -16.51 31.38
C ASN A 31 5.26 -15.41 32.04
N GLN A 32 6.49 -15.68 32.47
CA GLN A 32 7.30 -14.66 33.14
C GLN A 32 8.19 -13.85 32.22
N ALA A 33 8.67 -14.39 31.09
CA ALA A 33 9.52 -13.64 30.16
C ALA A 33 8.77 -12.56 29.40
N SER A 34 7.45 -12.72 29.15
CA SER A 34 6.63 -11.71 28.51
C SER A 34 6.21 -10.56 29.44
N SER A 35 6.25 -10.75 30.77
CA SER A 35 5.85 -9.71 31.73
C SER A 35 6.96 -8.69 32.01
N GLU A 36 8.22 -9.07 31.89
CA GLU A 36 9.34 -8.14 32.15
C GLU A 36 9.54 -7.13 31.00
N THR A 37 9.25 -7.51 29.73
CA THR A 37 9.33 -6.59 28.59
C THR A 37 8.14 -5.63 28.49
N LEU A 38 6.99 -5.98 29.05
CA LEU A 38 5.79 -5.14 29.11
C LEU A 38 5.92 -3.96 30.08
N ALA A 39 6.67 -4.11 31.16
CA ALA A 39 6.78 -3.12 32.21
C ALA A 39 7.24 -1.72 31.73
N PRO A 40 8.26 -1.57 30.86
CA PRO A 40 8.70 -0.23 30.42
C PRO A 40 7.67 0.52 29.59
N ALA A 41 6.96 -0.18 28.69
CA ALA A 41 5.96 0.44 27.80
C ALA A 41 4.72 0.90 28.58
N LEU A 42 4.24 0.10 29.52
CA LEU A 42 3.08 0.41 30.37
C LEU A 42 3.45 1.34 31.54
N ALA A 43 4.71 1.37 31.97
CA ALA A 43 5.19 2.32 32.98
C ALA A 43 5.03 3.80 32.57
N ARG A 44 4.92 4.07 31.25
CA ARG A 44 4.64 5.43 30.72
C ARG A 44 3.21 5.89 30.97
N VAL A 45 2.28 4.95 31.27
CA VAL A 45 0.86 5.28 31.50
C VAL A 45 0.72 5.88 32.89
N HIS A 46 0.17 7.11 32.95
CA HIS A 46 -0.13 7.75 34.23
C HIS A 46 -1.13 6.92 35.04
N PRO A 47 -1.02 6.81 36.37
CA PRO A 47 -1.90 6.01 37.20
C PRO A 47 -3.39 6.24 36.96
N ALA A 48 -3.82 7.46 36.68
CA ALA A 48 -5.21 7.80 36.37
C ALA A 48 -5.80 7.02 35.16
N TRP A 49 -4.97 6.57 34.23
CA TRP A 49 -5.40 5.85 33.03
C TRP A 49 -5.12 4.35 33.03
N ARG A 50 -4.50 3.81 34.07
CA ARG A 50 -4.17 2.36 34.14
C ARG A 50 -5.41 1.49 34.15
N ASP A 51 -6.45 1.93 34.85
CA ASP A 51 -7.71 1.22 34.99
C ASP A 51 -8.80 1.73 34.04
N TYR A 52 -8.45 2.66 33.13
CA TYR A 52 -9.38 3.17 32.15
C TYR A 52 -9.90 2.02 31.25
N ARG A 53 -11.23 2.01 31.06
CA ARG A 53 -11.91 1.06 30.18
C ARG A 53 -12.64 1.86 29.11
N ALA A 54 -12.12 1.76 27.91
CA ALA A 54 -12.79 2.31 26.72
C ALA A 54 -14.08 1.54 26.43
N GLU A 55 -15.09 2.23 25.94
CA GLU A 55 -16.38 1.65 25.61
C GLU A 55 -16.64 1.77 24.11
N TRP A 56 -17.16 0.69 23.52
CA TRP A 56 -17.71 0.72 22.16
C TRP A 56 -19.06 1.43 22.16
N ARG A 57 -19.23 2.41 21.28
CA ARG A 57 -20.46 3.16 21.09
C ARG A 57 -20.89 3.07 19.62
N PRO A 58 -21.97 2.30 19.30
CA PRO A 58 -22.51 2.21 17.95
C PRO A 58 -22.90 3.60 17.42
N ALA A 59 -22.63 3.84 16.13
CA ALA A 59 -22.97 5.07 15.42
C ALA A 59 -23.15 4.77 13.93
N PRO A 60 -23.86 5.64 13.18
CA PRO A 60 -23.92 5.52 11.73
C PRO A 60 -22.53 5.48 11.10
N CYS A 61 -22.38 4.69 10.04
CA CYS A 61 -21.11 4.65 9.29
C CYS A 61 -20.81 6.01 8.67
N PRO A 62 -19.56 6.49 8.72
CA PRO A 62 -19.17 7.81 8.21
C PRO A 62 -18.98 7.83 6.69
N PHE A 63 -19.68 6.98 5.96
CA PHE A 63 -19.61 6.86 4.50
C PHE A 63 -20.99 6.53 3.93
N ASP A 64 -21.28 7.14 2.78
CA ASP A 64 -22.51 6.90 2.02
C ASP A 64 -22.22 5.97 0.81
N GLY A 65 -23.23 5.22 0.38
CA GLY A 65 -23.23 4.60 -0.94
C GLY A 65 -22.30 3.41 -1.13
N TYR A 66 -22.37 2.43 -0.25
CA TYR A 66 -21.61 1.20 -0.40
C TYR A 66 -22.08 0.35 -1.58
N VAL A 67 -21.27 0.24 -2.61
CA VAL A 67 -21.44 -0.75 -3.66
C VAL A 67 -20.88 -2.08 -3.17
N ASP A 68 -21.77 -3.04 -2.91
CA ASP A 68 -21.47 -4.48 -2.86
C ASP A 68 -20.91 -5.13 -1.58
N PHE A 69 -20.97 -4.47 -0.41
CA PHE A 69 -21.00 -5.24 0.83
C PHE A 69 -22.45 -5.43 1.26
N ASN A 70 -22.77 -6.65 1.69
CA ASN A 70 -24.02 -6.93 2.37
C ASN A 70 -24.16 -5.91 3.52
N LYS A 71 -24.95 -4.84 3.33
CA LYS A 71 -25.09 -3.70 4.27
C LYS A 71 -25.37 -4.16 5.71
N ASN A 72 -25.98 -5.34 5.85
CA ASN A 72 -26.31 -5.96 7.12
C ASN A 72 -25.12 -6.58 7.86
N ARG A 73 -23.90 -6.51 7.30
CA ARG A 73 -22.71 -7.15 7.86
C ARG A 73 -21.67 -6.17 8.37
N ILE A 74 -21.89 -4.86 8.24
CA ILE A 74 -21.00 -3.82 8.73
C ILE A 74 -21.69 -3.07 9.88
N GLU A 75 -21.02 -3.03 11.02
CA GLU A 75 -21.39 -2.21 12.18
C GLU A 75 -20.32 -1.13 12.36
N CYS A 76 -20.75 0.13 12.42
CA CYS A 76 -19.86 1.25 12.70
C CYS A 76 -20.12 1.84 14.07
N GLY A 77 -19.13 2.53 14.58
CA GLY A 77 -19.20 3.22 15.85
C GLY A 77 -17.87 3.88 16.20
N TYR A 78 -17.71 4.22 17.45
CA TYR A 78 -16.49 4.83 17.94
C TYR A 78 -16.10 4.34 19.33
N VAL A 79 -14.82 4.51 19.63
CA VAL A 79 -14.24 4.24 20.95
C VAL A 79 -13.60 5.54 21.43
N LEU A 80 -13.88 5.92 22.67
CA LEU A 80 -13.22 7.08 23.32
C LEU A 80 -11.94 6.60 24.00
N VAL A 81 -10.84 7.30 23.75
CA VAL A 81 -9.53 6.99 24.34
C VAL A 81 -8.86 8.28 24.84
N PRO A 82 -7.98 8.22 25.85
CA PRO A 82 -7.20 9.37 26.27
C PRO A 82 -6.28 9.85 25.15
N GLU A 83 -6.27 11.14 24.84
CA GLU A 83 -5.32 11.71 23.87
C GLU A 83 -3.88 11.46 24.32
N ASN A 84 -3.56 11.86 25.55
CA ASN A 84 -2.24 11.64 26.15
C ASN A 84 -2.33 10.84 27.46
N ARG A 85 -1.96 9.57 27.39
CA ARG A 85 -1.99 8.66 28.58
C ARG A 85 -0.88 8.94 29.59
N ARG A 86 0.00 9.93 29.35
CA ARG A 86 1.10 10.29 30.26
C ARG A 86 0.73 11.38 31.25
N VAL A 87 -0.39 12.07 31.03
CA VAL A 87 -0.88 13.15 31.92
C VAL A 87 -2.25 12.82 32.52
N PRO A 88 -2.56 13.22 33.77
CA PRO A 88 -3.78 12.80 34.46
C PRO A 88 -5.06 13.34 33.84
N ASP A 89 -5.04 14.59 33.35
CA ASP A 89 -6.21 15.35 32.92
C ASP A 89 -6.28 15.45 31.37
N SER A 90 -5.92 14.35 30.68
CA SER A 90 -6.01 14.32 29.22
C SER A 90 -7.46 14.34 28.75
N ARG A 91 -7.72 15.11 27.69
CA ARG A 91 -9.00 15.00 26.98
C ARG A 91 -9.16 13.62 26.36
N LEU A 92 -10.41 13.21 26.11
CA LEU A 92 -10.72 12.03 25.34
C LEU A 92 -10.84 12.39 23.86
N ILE A 93 -10.29 11.55 23.00
CA ILE A 93 -10.45 11.61 21.54
C ILE A 93 -11.27 10.42 21.06
N ARG A 94 -11.94 10.60 19.92
CA ARG A 94 -12.79 9.60 19.32
C ARG A 94 -12.06 8.85 18.21
N LEU A 95 -12.06 7.51 18.28
CA LEU A 95 -11.57 6.64 17.23
C LEU A 95 -12.76 6.02 16.49
N SER A 96 -12.82 6.21 15.20
CA SER A 96 -13.85 5.60 14.33
C SER A 96 -13.47 4.16 14.01
N VAL A 97 -14.43 3.25 14.20
CA VAL A 97 -14.23 1.81 14.04
C VAL A 97 -15.37 1.24 13.19
N ALA A 98 -15.03 0.35 12.28
CA ALA A 98 -16.00 -0.45 11.55
C ALA A 98 -15.71 -1.95 11.77
N ARG A 99 -16.77 -2.71 12.13
CA ARG A 99 -16.73 -4.16 12.28
C ARG A 99 -17.38 -4.80 11.06
N VAL A 100 -16.66 -5.65 10.36
CA VAL A 100 -17.15 -6.40 9.20
C VAL A 100 -17.28 -7.86 9.60
N ALA A 101 -18.48 -8.40 9.58
CA ALA A 101 -18.70 -9.79 9.92
C ALA A 101 -18.08 -10.73 8.88
N ALA A 102 -17.55 -11.88 9.33
CA ALA A 102 -17.13 -12.96 8.45
C ALA A 102 -18.30 -13.47 7.58
N THR A 103 -18.00 -14.08 6.44
CA THR A 103 -19.02 -14.70 5.57
C THR A 103 -19.53 -16.04 6.10
N VAL A 104 -18.86 -16.57 7.11
CA VAL A 104 -19.18 -17.81 7.83
C VAL A 104 -19.44 -17.51 9.30
N GLU A 105 -20.24 -18.36 9.98
CA GLU A 105 -20.60 -18.15 11.38
C GLU A 105 -19.41 -18.33 12.34
N SER A 106 -18.56 -19.31 12.08
CA SER A 106 -17.38 -19.61 12.92
C SER A 106 -16.11 -19.55 12.07
N PRO A 107 -15.55 -18.36 11.86
CA PRO A 107 -14.37 -18.20 11.02
C PRO A 107 -13.12 -18.78 11.70
N ALA A 108 -12.33 -19.55 10.92
CA ALA A 108 -11.14 -20.26 11.42
C ALA A 108 -10.09 -19.31 12.03
N ALA A 109 -9.99 -18.08 11.52
CA ALA A 109 -9.05 -17.07 12.02
C ALA A 109 -9.65 -16.14 13.09
N GLY A 110 -10.90 -16.36 13.54
CA GLY A 110 -11.53 -15.50 14.55
C GLY A 110 -11.70 -14.06 14.08
N THR A 111 -11.04 -13.10 14.74
CA THR A 111 -11.07 -11.67 14.38
C THR A 111 -9.71 -11.17 13.94
N THR A 112 -9.66 -10.34 12.91
CA THR A 112 -8.45 -9.67 12.41
C THR A 112 -8.64 -8.16 12.42
N VAL A 113 -7.73 -7.41 13.06
CA VAL A 113 -7.65 -5.96 12.90
C VAL A 113 -6.72 -5.60 11.75
N TYR A 114 -7.16 -4.68 10.90
CA TYR A 114 -6.38 -4.21 9.76
C TYR A 114 -5.80 -2.82 10.03
N LEU A 115 -4.48 -2.72 9.99
CA LEU A 115 -3.70 -1.54 10.34
C LEU A 115 -3.06 -0.96 9.09
N THR A 116 -3.54 0.21 8.68
CA THR A 116 -3.07 0.90 7.46
C THR A 116 -1.69 1.51 7.64
N GLY A 117 -1.07 1.79 6.49
CA GLY A 117 0.23 2.46 6.41
C GLY A 117 0.15 3.99 6.37
N GLY A 118 1.10 4.55 5.70
CA GLY A 118 1.30 5.99 5.57
C GLY A 118 2.55 6.43 6.33
N PRO A 119 2.51 6.76 7.64
CA PRO A 119 1.37 6.91 8.58
C PRO A 119 0.30 7.87 8.12
N GLY A 120 -0.92 7.75 8.68
CA GLY A 120 -1.98 8.73 8.45
C GLY A 120 -3.01 8.38 7.36
N VAL A 121 -2.91 7.22 6.71
CA VAL A 121 -3.90 6.76 5.73
C VAL A 121 -5.17 6.28 6.44
N PRO A 122 -6.34 6.90 6.17
CA PRO A 122 -7.60 6.47 6.75
C PRO A 122 -8.09 5.16 6.13
N ILE A 123 -8.97 4.43 6.85
CA ILE A 123 -9.60 3.20 6.37
C ILE A 123 -11.13 3.20 6.53
N VAL A 124 -11.68 3.93 7.49
CA VAL A 124 -13.11 4.03 7.75
C VAL A 124 -13.67 5.35 7.19
N GLY A 125 -13.06 6.48 7.54
CA GLY A 125 -13.46 7.80 7.06
C GLY A 125 -12.78 8.17 5.75
N GLY A 126 -13.56 8.28 4.70
CA GLY A 126 -13.09 8.59 3.35
C GLY A 126 -13.55 7.51 2.36
N ALA A 127 -14.57 7.83 1.58
CA ALA A 127 -15.23 6.89 0.67
C ALA A 127 -14.30 6.08 -0.25
N PRO A 128 -13.16 6.61 -0.75
CA PRO A 128 -12.20 5.81 -1.53
C PRO A 128 -11.47 4.75 -0.72
N ALA A 129 -11.29 4.97 0.60
CA ALA A 129 -10.49 4.08 1.43
C ALA A 129 -11.15 2.72 1.63
N LEU A 130 -12.44 2.69 1.94
CA LEU A 130 -13.19 1.44 2.06
C LEU A 130 -13.43 0.78 0.70
N GLY A 131 -13.64 1.55 -0.37
CA GLY A 131 -13.70 1.01 -1.73
C GLY A 131 -12.45 0.22 -2.10
N ASN A 132 -11.28 0.69 -1.71
CA ASN A 132 -10.00 0.05 -1.98
C ASN A 132 -9.66 -1.12 -1.04
N ALA A 133 -10.03 -1.06 0.22
CA ALA A 133 -9.86 -2.16 1.18
C ALA A 133 -10.91 -3.26 0.97
N ALA A 134 -12.08 -2.87 0.50
CA ALA A 134 -13.26 -3.70 0.40
C ALA A 134 -13.29 -4.61 -0.84
N THR A 135 -12.44 -4.36 -1.85
CA THR A 135 -12.75 -4.93 -3.16
C THR A 135 -12.57 -6.43 -3.25
N TRP A 136 -11.45 -7.04 -2.97
CA TRP A 136 -11.33 -8.50 -3.20
C TRP A 136 -10.64 -9.25 -2.06
N ARG A 137 -9.82 -8.56 -1.28
CA ARG A 137 -9.11 -9.16 -0.15
C ARG A 137 -9.94 -9.31 1.08
N THR A 138 -10.84 -8.34 1.32
CA THR A 138 -11.85 -8.51 2.34
C THR A 138 -12.73 -9.72 2.03
N ARG A 139 -12.92 -10.13 0.77
CA ARG A 139 -13.65 -11.37 0.45
C ARG A 139 -12.89 -12.61 0.90
N GLU A 140 -11.60 -12.73 0.59
CA GLU A 140 -10.78 -13.88 1.01
C GLU A 140 -10.61 -13.91 2.52
N LEU A 141 -10.29 -12.78 3.10
CA LEU A 141 -10.09 -12.66 4.54
C LEU A 141 -11.40 -12.74 5.33
N THR A 142 -12.53 -12.21 4.81
CA THR A 142 -13.85 -12.37 5.45
C THR A 142 -14.41 -13.80 5.31
N ALA A 143 -13.87 -14.61 4.43
CA ALA A 143 -14.16 -16.05 4.43
C ALA A 143 -13.60 -16.78 5.64
N ILE A 144 -12.56 -16.26 6.27
CA ILE A 144 -11.85 -16.90 7.39
C ILE A 144 -11.86 -16.10 8.70
N SER A 145 -12.24 -14.81 8.69
CA SER A 145 -12.11 -13.90 9.81
C SER A 145 -13.18 -12.82 9.84
N HIS A 146 -13.63 -12.41 11.03
CA HIS A 146 -14.24 -11.08 11.22
C HIS A 146 -13.15 -10.01 11.04
N PHE A 147 -13.53 -8.84 10.55
CA PHE A 147 -12.61 -7.72 10.38
C PHE A 147 -12.95 -6.56 11.28
N VAL A 148 -11.92 -5.94 11.84
CA VAL A 148 -12.00 -4.66 12.52
C VAL A 148 -11.13 -3.67 11.75
N LEU A 149 -11.76 -2.59 11.30
CA LEU A 149 -11.12 -1.46 10.63
C LEU A 149 -11.12 -0.29 11.60
N VAL A 150 -9.99 0.37 11.78
CA VAL A 150 -9.85 1.50 12.70
C VAL A 150 -9.18 2.66 11.97
N ASP A 151 -9.84 3.80 11.96
CA ASP A 151 -9.13 5.04 11.63
C ASP A 151 -8.22 5.37 12.81
N GLN A 152 -6.93 5.42 12.55
CA GLN A 152 -5.94 5.76 13.55
C GLN A 152 -6.16 7.21 14.02
N ARG A 153 -5.64 7.58 15.20
CA ARG A 153 -5.82 8.93 15.76
C ARG A 153 -5.47 10.03 14.76
N ALA A 154 -6.26 11.09 14.71
CA ALA A 154 -6.18 12.22 13.79
C ALA A 154 -6.31 11.88 12.30
N THR A 155 -6.87 10.70 11.94
CA THR A 155 -7.12 10.32 10.54
C THR A 155 -8.60 10.10 10.28
N GLY A 156 -9.01 10.17 9.02
CA GLY A 156 -10.32 9.76 8.55
C GLY A 156 -11.49 10.37 9.34
N ALA A 157 -12.26 9.52 10.02
CA ALA A 157 -13.34 9.94 10.92
C ALA A 157 -12.91 9.95 12.41
N SER A 158 -11.62 9.71 12.72
CA SER A 158 -11.04 9.76 14.06
C SER A 158 -10.47 11.13 14.39
N GLU A 159 -11.34 12.16 14.41
CA GLU A 159 -10.98 13.55 14.64
C GLU A 159 -9.85 14.05 13.73
N PRO A 160 -10.04 14.05 12.40
CA PRO A 160 -8.99 14.34 11.45
C PRO A 160 -8.41 15.75 11.66
N PHE A 161 -7.10 15.82 11.72
CA PHE A 161 -6.37 17.08 11.76
C PHE A 161 -5.68 17.30 10.41
N VAL A 162 -6.33 18.07 9.56
CA VAL A 162 -5.92 18.28 8.17
C VAL A 162 -5.19 19.62 8.03
N CYS A 163 -3.95 19.54 7.57
CA CYS A 163 -3.11 20.69 7.23
C CYS A 163 -3.18 20.95 5.72
N ARG A 164 -4.24 21.56 5.23
CA ARG A 164 -4.50 21.72 3.79
C ARG A 164 -3.37 22.44 3.04
N ASP A 165 -2.78 23.47 3.64
CA ASP A 165 -1.73 24.27 3.00
C ASP A 165 -0.46 23.44 2.73
N VAL A 166 -0.12 22.50 3.61
CA VAL A 166 1.03 21.61 3.45
C VAL A 166 0.96 20.82 2.14
N TYR A 167 -0.23 20.39 1.76
CA TYR A 167 -0.42 19.61 0.52
C TYR A 167 -0.46 20.46 -0.72
N ARG A 168 -0.93 21.70 -0.62
CA ARG A 168 -0.90 22.63 -1.74
C ARG A 168 0.52 22.84 -2.26
N ASP A 169 1.50 22.92 -1.37
CA ASP A 169 2.90 23.10 -1.76
C ASP A 169 3.53 21.85 -2.36
N LEU A 170 3.12 20.66 -1.90
CA LEU A 170 3.55 19.40 -2.52
C LEU A 170 2.92 19.16 -3.89
N ALA A 171 1.74 19.74 -4.14
CA ALA A 171 1.00 19.63 -5.39
C ALA A 171 1.07 20.92 -6.22
N GLY A 172 1.88 21.91 -5.83
CA GLY A 172 2.03 23.20 -6.50
C GLY A 172 2.84 23.14 -7.79
N ASP A 173 3.13 24.31 -8.36
CA ASP A 173 3.80 24.45 -9.66
C ASP A 173 5.20 23.83 -9.71
N ARG A 174 5.91 23.78 -8.57
CA ARG A 174 7.27 23.22 -8.43
C ARG A 174 7.33 22.18 -7.32
N PRO A 175 6.66 21.03 -7.49
CA PRO A 175 6.69 19.99 -6.49
C PRO A 175 8.13 19.52 -6.22
N PHE A 176 8.41 19.16 -4.97
CA PHE A 176 9.72 18.67 -4.51
C PHE A 176 10.90 19.66 -4.62
N SER A 177 10.68 20.91 -5.02
CA SER A 177 11.73 21.93 -4.99
C SER A 177 12.14 22.27 -3.54
N SER A 178 13.35 22.82 -3.37
CA SER A 178 13.81 23.28 -2.04
C SER A 178 12.89 24.35 -1.48
N ALA A 179 12.40 25.27 -2.33
CA ALA A 179 11.45 26.31 -1.92
C ALA A 179 10.09 25.74 -1.49
N ALA A 180 9.58 24.71 -2.18
CA ALA A 180 8.35 24.03 -1.77
C ALA A 180 8.49 23.37 -0.39
N ARG A 181 9.64 22.77 -0.09
CA ARG A 181 9.93 22.17 1.22
C ARG A 181 10.02 23.21 2.35
N GLU A 182 10.65 24.33 2.11
CA GLU A 182 10.71 25.40 3.11
C GLU A 182 9.31 25.97 3.41
N ARG A 183 8.48 26.15 2.38
CA ARG A 183 7.07 26.53 2.57
C ARG A 183 6.30 25.46 3.34
N MET A 184 6.45 24.18 2.96
CA MET A 184 5.83 23.04 3.64
C MET A 184 6.17 23.02 5.13
N LEU A 185 7.44 23.22 5.50
CA LEU A 185 7.87 23.29 6.90
C LEU A 185 7.22 24.48 7.63
N THR A 186 7.16 25.64 6.98
CA THR A 186 6.50 26.84 7.52
C THR A 186 5.00 26.57 7.75
N ASP A 187 4.33 25.92 6.82
CA ASP A 187 2.91 25.59 6.91
C ASP A 187 2.64 24.50 7.94
N LEU A 188 3.54 23.52 8.09
CA LEU A 188 3.48 22.53 9.18
C LEU A 188 3.58 23.20 10.54
N LYS A 189 4.56 24.10 10.75
CA LYS A 189 4.70 24.86 12.00
C LYS A 189 3.43 25.67 12.32
N ARG A 190 2.87 26.35 11.31
CA ARG A 190 1.61 27.09 11.44
C ARG A 190 0.45 26.18 11.81
N CYS A 191 0.32 25.05 11.13
CA CYS A 191 -0.72 24.07 11.37
C CYS A 191 -0.60 23.48 12.78
N PHE A 192 0.58 23.06 13.22
CA PHE A 192 0.82 22.51 14.56
C PHE A 192 0.48 23.52 15.65
N ASN A 193 0.90 24.79 15.49
CA ASN A 193 0.50 25.87 16.39
C ASN A 193 -1.03 26.06 16.44
N GLN A 194 -1.76 25.83 15.34
CA GLN A 194 -3.23 25.88 15.36
C GLN A 194 -3.81 24.69 16.13
N GLY A 195 -3.23 23.48 16.00
CA GLY A 195 -3.63 22.31 16.80
C GLY A 195 -3.49 22.57 18.29
N GLN A 196 -2.33 23.07 18.73
CA GLN A 196 -2.08 23.43 20.14
C GLN A 196 -3.08 24.48 20.67
N ARG A 197 -3.38 25.52 19.88
CA ARG A 197 -4.41 26.52 20.25
C ARG A 197 -5.82 25.95 20.38
N ARG A 198 -6.09 24.80 19.75
CA ARG A 198 -7.35 24.04 19.88
C ARG A 198 -7.32 23.04 21.05
N GLY A 199 -6.26 23.06 21.85
CA GLY A 199 -6.09 22.17 23.01
C GLY A 199 -5.60 20.76 22.66
N MET A 200 -5.04 20.55 21.45
CA MET A 200 -4.42 19.27 21.10
C MET A 200 -3.05 19.14 21.73
N ASP A 201 -2.76 18.00 22.32
CA ASP A 201 -1.41 17.63 22.76
C ASP A 201 -0.66 16.91 21.65
N LEU A 202 0.08 17.67 20.83
CA LEU A 202 0.77 17.15 19.67
C LEU A 202 1.85 16.11 20.01
N SER A 203 2.32 16.06 21.25
CA SER A 203 3.29 15.06 21.72
C SER A 203 2.67 13.65 21.85
N ALA A 204 1.34 13.53 21.77
CA ALA A 204 0.58 12.32 21.98
C ALA A 204 0.11 11.64 20.68
N TYR A 205 0.74 11.94 19.55
CA TYR A 205 0.42 11.31 18.26
C TYR A 205 1.56 10.41 17.76
N THR A 206 2.15 9.67 18.69
CA THR A 206 3.26 8.74 18.42
C THR A 206 2.75 7.34 18.04
N THR A 207 3.63 6.49 17.51
CA THR A 207 3.32 5.06 17.26
C THR A 207 2.94 4.35 18.56
N TRP A 208 3.55 4.70 19.70
CA TRP A 208 3.18 4.14 21.00
C TRP A 208 1.73 4.50 21.41
N ASP A 209 1.35 5.78 21.29
CA ASP A 209 -0.01 6.22 21.60
C ASP A 209 -1.04 5.54 20.70
N ASN A 210 -0.72 5.37 19.40
CA ASN A 210 -1.56 4.68 18.43
C ASN A 210 -1.70 3.18 18.78
N ALA A 211 -0.62 2.53 19.18
CA ALA A 211 -0.65 1.13 19.60
C ALA A 211 -1.49 0.92 20.89
N MET A 212 -1.42 1.85 21.83
CA MET A 212 -2.29 1.88 23.01
C MET A 212 -3.76 2.04 22.63
N ASP A 213 -4.05 2.82 21.60
CA ASP A 213 -5.42 2.94 21.07
C ASP A 213 -5.96 1.62 20.54
N ILE A 214 -5.16 0.93 19.74
CA ILE A 214 -5.55 -0.38 19.17
C ILE A 214 -5.81 -1.41 20.26
N ARG A 215 -4.98 -1.42 21.32
CA ARG A 215 -5.24 -2.22 22.52
C ARG A 215 -6.58 -1.87 23.18
N ASP A 216 -6.87 -0.58 23.36
CA ASP A 216 -8.10 -0.13 23.99
C ASP A 216 -9.32 -0.43 23.11
N VAL A 217 -9.21 -0.34 21.77
CA VAL A 217 -10.25 -0.79 20.84
C VAL A 217 -10.53 -2.28 20.97
N ARG A 218 -9.50 -3.14 21.06
CA ARG A 218 -9.66 -4.58 21.27
C ARG A 218 -10.49 -4.85 22.52
N ARG A 219 -10.10 -4.20 23.64
CA ARG A 219 -10.76 -4.36 24.94
C ARG A 219 -12.20 -3.84 24.95
N ALA A 220 -12.45 -2.70 24.29
CA ALA A 220 -13.79 -2.11 24.15
C ALA A 220 -14.74 -2.99 23.31
N LEU A 221 -14.20 -3.76 22.36
CA LEU A 221 -14.95 -4.73 21.56
C LEU A 221 -15.05 -6.11 22.23
N GLU A 222 -14.54 -6.27 23.44
CA GLU A 222 -14.53 -7.53 24.22
C GLU A 222 -13.87 -8.69 23.47
N ILE A 223 -12.87 -8.40 22.64
CA ILE A 223 -12.10 -9.40 21.89
C ILE A 223 -10.96 -9.89 22.79
N GLU A 224 -10.97 -11.16 23.15
CA GLU A 224 -9.92 -11.75 23.97
C GLU A 224 -8.56 -11.70 23.28
N SER A 225 -8.48 -12.23 22.05
CA SER A 225 -7.32 -12.12 21.18
C SER A 225 -7.73 -11.99 19.74
N TRP A 226 -6.91 -11.32 18.93
CA TRP A 226 -7.13 -11.13 17.53
C TRP A 226 -5.86 -11.30 16.70
N ASN A 227 -6.00 -11.39 15.38
CA ASN A 227 -4.87 -11.29 14.48
C ASN A 227 -4.61 -9.82 14.13
N LEU A 228 -3.34 -9.49 13.95
CA LEU A 228 -2.91 -8.20 13.45
C LEU A 228 -2.54 -8.32 11.97
N TYR A 229 -3.07 -7.44 11.13
CA TYR A 229 -2.67 -7.34 9.73
C TYR A 229 -2.14 -5.92 9.48
N GLY A 230 -0.83 -5.74 9.58
CA GLY A 230 -0.17 -4.45 9.38
C GLY A 230 0.40 -4.31 7.98
N ARG A 231 0.28 -3.10 7.40
CA ARG A 231 0.81 -2.78 6.07
C ARG A 231 1.68 -1.53 6.12
N SER A 232 2.91 -1.59 5.54
CA SER A 232 3.82 -0.46 5.53
C SER A 232 4.03 0.07 6.97
N TYR A 233 3.77 1.35 7.27
CA TYR A 233 3.78 1.85 8.65
C TYR A 233 2.94 0.99 9.62
N GLY A 234 1.84 0.40 9.16
CA GLY A 234 1.04 -0.52 10.00
C GLY A 234 1.87 -1.70 10.54
N THR A 235 2.97 -2.06 9.89
CA THR A 235 3.89 -3.10 10.39
C THR A 235 4.74 -2.62 11.57
N GLU A 236 5.10 -1.33 11.61
CA GLU A 236 5.72 -0.68 12.76
C GLU A 236 4.75 -0.62 13.94
N LEU A 237 3.48 -0.30 13.64
CA LEU A 237 2.41 -0.30 14.64
C LEU A 237 2.19 -1.72 15.20
N VAL A 238 2.17 -2.77 14.36
CA VAL A 238 2.12 -4.17 14.80
C VAL A 238 3.29 -4.49 15.74
N GLN A 239 4.50 -4.14 15.38
CA GLN A 239 5.68 -4.38 16.20
C GLN A 239 5.56 -3.69 17.58
N MET A 240 4.99 -2.50 17.63
CA MET A 240 4.71 -1.81 18.90
C MET A 240 3.61 -2.53 19.71
N ILE A 241 2.54 -3.02 19.07
CA ILE A 241 1.47 -3.77 19.73
C ILE A 241 2.00 -5.08 20.32
N LEU A 242 2.88 -5.79 19.61
CA LEU A 242 3.53 -7.01 20.13
C LEU A 242 4.33 -6.75 21.42
N GLN A 243 4.80 -5.52 21.65
CA GLN A 243 5.48 -5.12 22.88
C GLN A 243 4.52 -4.77 24.01
N ILE A 244 3.34 -4.17 23.70
CA ILE A 244 2.46 -3.60 24.75
C ILE A 244 1.24 -4.46 25.05
N ASP A 245 0.79 -5.34 24.15
CA ASP A 245 -0.40 -6.17 24.31
C ASP A 245 -0.22 -7.59 23.72
N PRO A 246 0.91 -8.28 23.96
CA PRO A 246 1.15 -9.60 23.35
C PRO A 246 0.07 -10.63 23.69
N ALA A 247 -0.50 -10.59 24.90
CA ALA A 247 -1.58 -11.49 25.30
C ALA A 247 -2.87 -11.30 24.48
N GLY A 248 -3.08 -10.14 23.89
CA GLY A 248 -4.21 -9.86 23.01
C GLY A 248 -3.98 -10.25 21.55
N VAL A 249 -2.84 -10.86 21.21
CA VAL A 249 -2.46 -11.21 19.84
C VAL A 249 -2.40 -12.72 19.67
N ARG A 250 -3.13 -13.24 18.66
CA ARG A 250 -3.07 -14.65 18.25
C ARG A 250 -1.97 -14.88 17.21
N ALA A 251 -1.89 -14.01 16.19
CA ALA A 251 -0.91 -14.06 15.12
C ALA A 251 -0.79 -12.69 14.46
N ALA A 252 0.30 -12.46 13.70
CA ALA A 252 0.49 -11.21 12.99
C ALA A 252 0.99 -11.42 11.56
N VAL A 253 0.45 -10.60 10.61
CA VAL A 253 0.95 -10.48 9.24
C VAL A 253 1.52 -9.08 9.07
N LEU A 254 2.77 -8.99 8.64
CA LEU A 254 3.51 -7.77 8.35
C LEU A 254 3.76 -7.69 6.83
N ASP A 255 2.99 -6.88 6.12
CA ASP A 255 3.07 -6.70 4.67
C ASP A 255 3.84 -5.40 4.33
N SER A 256 5.02 -5.53 3.73
CA SER A 256 5.97 -4.44 3.49
C SER A 256 6.51 -3.85 4.78
N VAL A 257 7.48 -4.55 5.33
CA VAL A 257 7.93 -4.41 6.74
C VAL A 257 8.85 -3.21 6.93
N VAL A 258 8.48 -2.33 7.83
CA VAL A 258 9.35 -1.25 8.32
C VAL A 258 10.36 -1.81 9.31
N ALA A 259 11.65 -1.47 9.13
CA ALA A 259 12.71 -1.92 10.03
C ALA A 259 12.56 -1.34 11.45
N PRO A 260 12.90 -2.10 12.51
CA PRO A 260 12.99 -1.55 13.85
C PRO A 260 14.00 -0.41 14.00
N SER A 261 15.02 -0.37 13.16
CA SER A 261 16.00 0.74 13.10
C SER A 261 15.45 2.02 12.47
N GLY A 262 14.25 1.97 11.91
CA GLY A 262 13.59 3.10 11.26
C GLY A 262 13.49 2.94 9.74
N TRP A 263 13.07 4.01 9.09
CA TRP A 263 12.83 4.03 7.65
C TRP A 263 14.15 4.07 6.86
N GLU A 264 14.23 3.25 5.80
CA GLU A 264 15.34 3.31 4.86
C GLU A 264 15.36 4.62 4.06
N VAL A 265 16.55 4.96 3.56
CA VAL A 265 16.71 6.10 2.65
C VAL A 265 16.19 5.75 1.26
N TYR A 266 15.37 6.61 0.69
CA TYR A 266 14.66 6.40 -0.57
C TYR A 266 15.59 6.10 -1.75
N SER A 267 16.76 6.76 -1.80
CA SER A 267 17.76 6.56 -2.86
C SER A 267 18.28 5.14 -2.91
N ARG A 268 18.53 4.52 -1.75
CA ARG A 268 19.05 3.15 -1.68
C ARG A 268 18.03 2.14 -2.22
N GLY A 269 16.74 2.35 -1.88
CA GLY A 269 15.66 1.54 -2.40
C GLY A 269 15.52 1.66 -3.91
N LEU A 270 15.55 2.88 -4.44
CA LEU A 270 15.47 3.13 -5.88
C LEU A 270 16.62 2.44 -6.63
N VAL A 271 17.88 2.66 -6.20
CA VAL A 271 19.07 2.07 -6.86
C VAL A 271 18.97 0.54 -6.87
N ARG A 272 18.65 -0.07 -5.71
CA ARG A 272 18.51 -1.52 -5.62
C ARG A 272 17.41 -2.08 -6.54
N SER A 273 16.29 -1.37 -6.65
CA SER A 273 15.18 -1.79 -7.50
C SER A 273 15.51 -1.61 -8.98
N LEU A 274 16.24 -0.55 -9.34
CA LEU A 274 16.78 -0.36 -10.69
C LEU A 274 17.79 -1.46 -11.05
N ASP A 275 18.77 -1.77 -10.19
CA ASP A 275 19.77 -2.82 -10.40
C ASP A 275 19.10 -4.18 -10.70
N LYS A 276 18.04 -4.51 -9.96
CA LYS A 276 17.31 -5.77 -10.15
C LYS A 276 16.47 -5.80 -11.41
N LEU A 277 15.83 -4.68 -11.74
CA LEU A 277 15.05 -4.57 -12.96
C LEU A 277 15.95 -4.61 -14.19
N ASP A 278 17.13 -3.96 -14.11
CA ASP A 278 18.16 -4.02 -15.14
C ASP A 278 18.63 -5.46 -15.36
N ALA A 279 18.97 -6.17 -14.29
CA ALA A 279 19.38 -7.57 -14.39
C ALA A 279 18.33 -8.45 -15.10
N ALA A 280 17.03 -8.17 -14.93
CA ALA A 280 15.97 -8.85 -15.63
C ALA A 280 15.86 -8.41 -17.10
N CYS A 281 16.08 -7.13 -17.41
CA CYS A 281 16.11 -6.59 -18.77
C CYS A 281 17.27 -7.19 -19.57
N GLN A 282 18.47 -7.29 -18.98
CA GLN A 282 19.66 -7.87 -19.63
C GLN A 282 19.50 -9.35 -20.00
N GLN A 283 18.56 -10.06 -19.38
CA GLN A 283 18.23 -11.45 -19.72
C GLN A 283 17.25 -11.55 -20.91
N GLN A 284 16.64 -10.46 -21.35
CA GLN A 284 15.72 -10.38 -22.48
C GLN A 284 16.40 -9.64 -23.64
N PRO A 285 16.75 -10.31 -24.76
CA PRO A 285 17.55 -9.70 -25.84
C PRO A 285 16.97 -8.39 -26.37
N ASP A 286 15.65 -8.34 -26.61
CA ASP A 286 14.99 -7.13 -27.14
C ASP A 286 15.05 -5.96 -26.17
N CYS A 287 15.01 -6.22 -24.86
CA CYS A 287 15.14 -5.19 -23.83
C CYS A 287 16.58 -4.70 -23.73
N ALA A 288 17.54 -5.62 -23.64
CA ALA A 288 18.97 -5.31 -23.51
C ALA A 288 19.50 -4.54 -24.73
N GLU A 289 19.15 -4.95 -25.96
CA GLU A 289 19.57 -4.27 -27.18
C GLU A 289 19.02 -2.85 -27.28
N ARG A 290 17.72 -2.67 -26.90
CA ARG A 290 17.07 -1.38 -27.03
C ARG A 290 17.48 -0.38 -25.98
N PHE A 291 17.49 -0.77 -24.70
CA PHE A 291 17.59 0.17 -23.58
C PHE A 291 18.95 0.19 -22.92
N GLY A 292 19.77 -0.84 -23.10
CA GLY A 292 21.05 -0.95 -22.43
C GLY A 292 20.93 -1.00 -20.90
N ASP A 293 21.77 -0.23 -20.22
CA ASP A 293 21.78 -0.10 -18.76
C ASP A 293 20.63 0.79 -18.27
N LEU A 294 19.68 0.20 -17.55
CA LEU A 294 18.49 0.92 -17.05
C LEU A 294 18.83 1.94 -15.94
N GLY A 295 19.90 1.73 -15.17
CA GLY A 295 20.37 2.69 -14.18
C GLY A 295 20.89 3.95 -14.84
N ALA A 296 21.70 3.81 -15.90
CA ALA A 296 22.19 4.92 -16.71
C ALA A 296 21.03 5.64 -17.45
N LEU A 297 20.05 4.87 -17.99
CA LEU A 297 18.88 5.44 -18.64
C LEU A 297 18.01 6.24 -17.65
N ALA A 298 17.78 5.71 -16.45
CA ALA A 298 17.05 6.42 -15.39
C ALA A 298 17.76 7.71 -14.97
N ARG A 299 19.08 7.68 -14.83
CA ARG A 299 19.88 8.87 -14.54
C ARG A 299 19.74 9.91 -15.66
N LYS A 300 19.91 9.50 -16.91
CA LYS A 300 19.73 10.38 -18.07
C LYS A 300 18.33 11.00 -18.09
N ALA A 301 17.30 10.21 -17.79
CA ALA A 301 15.92 10.70 -17.73
C ALA A 301 15.77 11.83 -16.69
N ALA A 302 16.40 11.73 -15.52
CA ALA A 302 16.36 12.80 -14.52
C ALA A 302 17.23 14.01 -14.95
N GLU A 303 18.48 13.79 -15.36
CA GLU A 303 19.44 14.85 -15.73
C GLU A 303 18.90 15.74 -16.86
N THR A 304 18.09 15.18 -17.78
CA THR A 304 17.43 15.91 -18.87
C THR A 304 16.60 17.12 -18.41
N TYR A 305 16.12 17.11 -17.15
CA TYR A 305 15.28 18.17 -16.58
C TYR A 305 16.00 19.00 -15.50
N ALA A 306 17.30 18.80 -15.27
CA ALA A 306 18.05 19.51 -14.24
C ALA A 306 18.20 21.01 -14.57
N ASP A 307 18.69 21.30 -15.77
CA ASP A 307 18.97 22.66 -16.22
C ASP A 307 17.79 23.30 -16.99
N GLU A 308 17.00 22.48 -17.68
CA GLU A 308 15.84 22.90 -18.48
C GLU A 308 14.58 22.15 -18.03
N PRO A 309 13.91 22.57 -16.97
CA PRO A 309 12.62 22.01 -16.57
C PRO A 309 11.56 22.14 -17.66
N LEU A 310 10.61 21.21 -17.71
CA LEU A 310 9.48 21.25 -18.64
C LEU A 310 8.23 21.75 -17.91
N MET A 311 7.61 22.81 -18.42
CA MET A 311 6.33 23.28 -17.89
C MET A 311 5.18 22.56 -18.56
N LEU A 312 4.37 21.86 -17.76
CA LEU A 312 3.13 21.22 -18.19
C LEU A 312 1.94 22.06 -17.73
N ASP A 313 1.18 22.59 -18.68
CA ASP A 313 -0.05 23.34 -18.42
C ASP A 313 -1.26 22.40 -18.37
N SER A 314 -2.30 22.77 -17.61
CA SER A 314 -3.59 22.06 -17.55
C SER A 314 -3.46 20.56 -17.24
N ILE A 315 -2.69 20.20 -16.19
CA ILE A 315 -2.49 18.79 -15.81
C ILE A 315 -3.76 18.14 -15.32
N ASP A 316 -4.65 18.90 -14.74
CA ASP A 316 -5.94 18.42 -14.24
C ASP A 316 -7.08 19.31 -14.75
N PRO A 317 -7.40 19.23 -16.06
CA PRO A 317 -8.36 20.14 -16.69
C PRO A 317 -9.80 20.01 -16.14
N TYR A 318 -10.10 18.97 -15.37
CA TYR A 318 -11.42 18.75 -14.79
C TYR A 318 -11.56 19.29 -13.37
N ILE A 319 -10.48 19.30 -12.59
CA ILE A 319 -10.49 19.73 -11.19
C ILE A 319 -9.89 21.13 -11.05
N ASP A 320 -8.78 21.38 -11.75
CA ASP A 320 -8.06 22.65 -11.76
C ASP A 320 -7.49 22.89 -13.16
N PRO A 321 -8.26 23.57 -14.04
CA PRO A 321 -7.85 23.82 -15.42
C PRO A 321 -6.62 24.72 -15.54
N ASP A 322 -6.32 25.52 -14.53
CA ASP A 322 -5.18 26.44 -14.47
C ASP A 322 -3.94 25.80 -13.84
N ARG A 323 -4.05 24.54 -13.43
CA ARG A 323 -2.96 23.83 -12.77
C ARG A 323 -1.77 23.63 -13.71
N ARG A 324 -0.63 24.11 -13.28
CA ARG A 324 0.66 23.98 -13.95
C ARG A 324 1.60 23.15 -13.08
N VAL A 325 2.46 22.37 -13.71
CA VAL A 325 3.52 21.65 -12.99
C VAL A 325 4.82 21.75 -13.76
N GLU A 326 5.85 22.19 -13.08
CA GLU A 326 7.22 22.18 -13.57
C GLU A 326 7.83 20.80 -13.33
N VAL A 327 8.12 20.10 -14.42
CA VAL A 327 8.83 18.82 -14.37
C VAL A 327 10.31 19.09 -14.22
N THR A 328 10.85 18.74 -13.06
CA THR A 328 12.26 18.87 -12.70
C THR A 328 12.89 17.49 -12.59
N ASP A 329 14.22 17.44 -12.49
CA ASP A 329 15.00 16.23 -12.14
C ASP A 329 14.45 15.53 -10.89
N ARG A 330 14.05 16.30 -9.88
CA ARG A 330 13.48 15.81 -8.62
C ARG A 330 12.12 15.16 -8.81
N LEU A 331 11.25 15.77 -9.63
CA LEU A 331 9.96 15.18 -9.95
C LEU A 331 10.15 13.86 -10.71
N VAL A 332 11.10 13.79 -11.65
CA VAL A 332 11.42 12.54 -12.37
C VAL A 332 11.97 11.49 -11.42
N ALA A 333 12.91 11.85 -10.53
CA ALA A 333 13.45 10.93 -9.54
C ALA A 333 12.35 10.36 -8.62
N PHE A 334 11.45 11.21 -8.13
CA PHE A 334 10.31 10.80 -7.31
C PHE A 334 9.33 9.93 -8.10
N ALA A 335 9.09 10.26 -9.36
CA ALA A 335 8.23 9.49 -10.25
C ALA A 335 8.77 8.07 -10.46
N LEU A 336 10.06 7.93 -10.74
CA LEU A 336 10.74 6.64 -10.86
C LEU A 336 10.67 5.84 -9.54
N PHE A 337 10.95 6.48 -8.41
CA PHE A 337 10.82 5.87 -7.10
C PHE A 337 9.39 5.34 -6.85
N ARG A 338 8.38 6.14 -7.16
CA ARG A 338 6.97 5.76 -7.01
C ARG A 338 6.54 4.66 -7.98
N ALA A 339 7.11 4.60 -9.18
CA ALA A 339 6.80 3.56 -10.16
C ALA A 339 7.12 2.15 -9.64
N PHE A 340 8.15 2.00 -8.79
CA PHE A 340 8.48 0.73 -8.14
C PHE A 340 7.48 0.26 -7.07
N TYR A 341 6.50 1.09 -6.70
CA TYR A 341 5.38 0.63 -5.87
C TYR A 341 4.45 -0.34 -6.61
N SER A 342 4.44 -0.30 -7.93
CA SER A 342 3.41 -0.97 -8.75
C SER A 342 4.00 -1.94 -9.76
N PRO A 343 3.93 -3.26 -9.51
CA PRO A 343 4.47 -4.28 -10.41
C PRO A 343 3.93 -4.20 -11.84
N SER A 344 2.70 -3.72 -12.02
CA SER A 344 2.09 -3.54 -13.35
C SER A 344 2.79 -2.51 -14.23
N LEU A 345 3.65 -1.65 -13.65
CA LEU A 345 4.45 -0.68 -14.42
C LEU A 345 5.78 -1.24 -14.90
N TYR A 346 6.28 -2.31 -14.28
CA TYR A 346 7.63 -2.82 -14.57
C TYR A 346 7.85 -3.17 -16.04
N PRO A 347 6.88 -3.79 -16.76
CA PRO A 347 7.03 -4.02 -18.19
C PRO A 347 7.31 -2.76 -19.02
N ALA A 348 6.74 -1.64 -18.61
CA ALA A 348 6.82 -0.37 -19.34
C ALA A 348 7.88 0.60 -18.81
N LEU A 349 8.52 0.30 -17.68
CA LEU A 349 9.48 1.24 -17.06
C LEU A 349 10.65 1.62 -17.97
N PRO A 350 11.30 0.70 -18.72
CA PRO A 350 12.39 1.08 -19.61
C PRO A 350 11.95 2.08 -20.70
N VAL A 351 10.79 1.83 -21.31
CA VAL A 351 10.21 2.72 -22.33
C VAL A 351 9.81 4.08 -21.75
N LEU A 352 9.31 4.12 -20.51
CA LEU A 352 8.98 5.39 -19.82
C LEU A 352 10.26 6.19 -19.51
N MET A 353 11.32 5.54 -19.05
CA MET A 353 12.63 6.18 -18.84
C MET A 353 13.20 6.75 -20.14
N GLU A 354 13.12 6.00 -21.24
CA GLU A 354 13.54 6.47 -22.56
C GLU A 354 12.74 7.70 -23.00
N ALA A 355 11.41 7.65 -22.86
CA ALA A 355 10.53 8.77 -23.20
C ALA A 355 10.84 10.03 -22.35
N PHE A 356 11.14 9.85 -21.07
CA PHE A 356 11.57 10.96 -20.21
C PHE A 356 12.93 11.52 -20.66
N ALA A 357 13.89 10.66 -20.99
CA ALA A 357 15.19 11.09 -21.51
C ALA A 357 15.09 11.81 -22.88
N GLN A 358 14.03 11.54 -23.65
CA GLN A 358 13.73 12.19 -24.94
C GLN A 358 12.82 13.41 -24.81
N ARG A 359 12.41 13.79 -23.60
CA ARG A 359 11.46 14.88 -23.30
C ARG A 359 10.10 14.70 -23.99
N ASP A 360 9.61 13.45 -24.11
CA ASP A 360 8.27 13.19 -24.66
C ASP A 360 7.19 13.76 -23.74
N GLU A 361 6.70 14.95 -24.10
CA GLU A 361 5.71 15.68 -23.31
C GLU A 361 4.41 14.90 -23.13
N ALA A 362 3.97 14.13 -24.11
CA ALA A 362 2.73 13.40 -24.05
C ALA A 362 2.80 12.26 -23.01
N VAL A 363 3.92 11.55 -22.97
CA VAL A 363 4.19 10.50 -21.96
C VAL A 363 4.35 11.14 -20.58
N MET A 364 5.16 12.19 -20.48
CA MET A 364 5.39 12.89 -19.22
C MET A 364 4.09 13.44 -18.63
N ARG A 365 3.26 14.09 -19.44
CA ARG A 365 1.95 14.60 -19.02
C ARG A 365 1.06 13.47 -18.49
N THR A 366 0.94 12.36 -19.23
CA THR A 366 0.14 11.21 -18.82
C THR A 366 0.62 10.64 -17.51
N PHE A 367 1.94 10.55 -17.33
CA PHE A 367 2.54 10.06 -16.10
C PHE A 367 2.28 11.00 -14.90
N VAL A 368 2.51 12.30 -15.07
CA VAL A 368 2.27 13.31 -14.03
C VAL A 368 0.78 13.41 -13.67
N GLU A 369 -0.13 13.35 -14.65
CA GLU A 369 -1.58 13.27 -14.40
C GLU A 369 -1.96 12.02 -13.56
N SER A 370 -1.33 10.89 -13.83
CA SER A 370 -1.59 9.65 -13.09
C SER A 370 -0.94 9.62 -11.70
N ALA A 371 0.26 10.19 -11.59
CA ALA A 371 1.04 10.30 -10.37
C ALA A 371 0.68 11.55 -9.55
N ALA A 372 -0.17 12.44 -10.09
CA ALA A 372 -0.59 13.67 -9.41
C ALA A 372 -1.02 13.35 -7.98
N LEU A 373 -0.29 13.92 -7.03
CA LEU A 373 -0.48 13.71 -5.60
C LEU A 373 -1.87 14.20 -5.19
N ARG A 374 -2.86 13.34 -5.32
CA ARG A 374 -4.20 13.57 -4.78
C ARG A 374 -4.17 13.15 -3.32
N VAL A 375 -3.78 14.08 -2.48
CA VAL A 375 -3.83 13.83 -1.05
C VAL A 375 -5.28 13.92 -0.59
N SER A 376 -5.77 12.83 -0.02
CA SER A 376 -7.11 12.78 0.56
C SER A 376 -7.27 13.85 1.63
N ASN A 377 -8.38 14.59 1.60
CA ASN A 377 -8.77 15.52 2.67
C ASN A 377 -8.93 14.86 4.05
N HIS A 378 -8.82 13.54 4.13
CA HIS A 378 -8.95 12.73 5.33
C HIS A 378 -7.60 12.17 5.83
N PHE A 379 -6.50 12.49 5.13
CA PHE A 379 -5.16 12.04 5.52
C PHE A 379 -4.69 12.75 6.79
N GLY A 380 -4.20 11.96 7.74
CA GLY A 380 -3.76 12.47 9.04
C GLY A 380 -2.33 12.99 9.01
N VAL A 381 -2.13 14.26 8.60
CA VAL A 381 -0.80 14.89 8.54
C VAL A 381 -0.09 14.87 9.88
N LEU A 382 -0.81 15.13 10.96
CA LEU A 382 -0.23 15.14 12.29
C LEU A 382 0.39 13.78 12.62
N LEU A 383 -0.41 12.71 12.51
CA LEU A 383 0.10 11.35 12.75
C LEU A 383 1.23 11.00 11.77
N HIS A 384 1.11 11.41 10.50
CA HIS A 384 2.16 11.18 9.50
C HIS A 384 3.50 11.75 9.93
N VAL A 385 3.52 13.02 10.33
CA VAL A 385 4.75 13.71 10.71
C VAL A 385 5.30 13.19 12.04
N THR A 386 4.45 13.06 13.05
CA THR A 386 4.91 12.68 14.40
C THR A 386 5.38 11.23 14.48
N ALA A 387 4.67 10.29 13.85
CA ALA A 387 5.08 8.89 13.81
C ALA A 387 6.34 8.69 12.94
N SER A 388 6.42 9.37 11.79
CA SER A 388 7.63 9.33 10.96
C SER A 388 8.84 9.89 11.71
N CYS A 389 8.68 10.98 12.46
CA CYS A 389 9.76 11.51 13.29
C CYS A 389 10.12 10.57 14.44
N GLY A 390 9.14 9.85 15.00
CA GLY A 390 9.39 8.83 16.03
C GLY A 390 10.30 7.71 15.56
N GLY A 391 10.12 7.25 14.32
CA GLY A 391 10.90 6.17 13.70
C GLY A 391 12.23 6.61 13.08
N TRP A 392 12.33 7.84 12.60
CA TRP A 392 13.40 8.27 11.71
C TRP A 392 14.80 8.41 12.33
N GLY A 393 14.88 8.74 13.59
CA GLY A 393 16.17 9.08 14.22
C GLY A 393 17.19 7.93 14.35
N ARG A 394 16.81 6.70 14.03
CA ARG A 394 17.59 5.48 14.30
C ARG A 394 18.38 4.98 13.09
N GLY A 395 17.78 5.00 11.89
CA GLY A 395 18.39 4.48 10.66
C GLY A 395 19.53 5.36 10.11
N THR A 396 19.55 6.65 10.44
CA THR A 396 20.44 7.63 9.81
C THR A 396 21.92 7.50 10.18
N ARG A 397 22.28 6.79 11.27
CA ARG A 397 23.69 6.62 11.66
C ARG A 397 24.41 5.60 10.79
N ASP A 398 23.75 4.52 10.38
CA ASP A 398 24.32 3.48 9.54
C ASP A 398 24.12 3.72 8.04
N ALA A 399 23.05 4.37 7.64
CA ALA A 399 22.76 4.75 6.25
C ALA A 399 23.86 5.68 5.66
N ARG A 400 24.49 6.52 6.48
CA ARG A 400 25.63 7.36 6.07
C ARG A 400 26.89 6.56 5.71
N ARG A 401 27.01 5.31 6.12
CA ARG A 401 28.21 4.48 5.89
C ARG A 401 28.20 3.70 4.58
N VAL A 402 27.06 3.53 3.92
CA VAL A 402 26.91 2.58 2.79
C VAL A 402 26.41 3.25 1.50
N ALA A 403 26.49 4.56 1.39
CA ALA A 403 26.10 5.24 0.15
C ALA A 403 27.08 4.93 -0.97
N ARG A 404 26.68 4.11 -1.96
CA ARG A 404 27.32 4.06 -3.27
C ARG A 404 27.22 5.46 -3.90
N ALA A 405 28.16 5.82 -4.78
CA ALA A 405 28.16 7.12 -5.46
C ALA A 405 26.81 7.41 -6.16
N GLU A 406 26.18 6.38 -6.71
CA GLU A 406 24.87 6.46 -7.34
C GLU A 406 23.75 6.78 -6.35
N ALA A 407 23.75 6.13 -5.19
CA ALA A 407 22.78 6.46 -4.14
C ALA A 407 22.94 7.91 -3.66
N THR A 408 24.16 8.47 -3.70
CA THR A 408 24.42 9.87 -3.34
C THR A 408 23.75 10.84 -4.32
N TYR A 409 23.79 10.56 -5.62
CA TYR A 409 23.07 11.34 -6.63
C TYR A 409 21.57 11.34 -6.35
N TRP A 410 20.97 10.17 -6.24
CA TRP A 410 19.54 10.04 -5.98
C TRP A 410 19.13 10.59 -4.61
N SER A 411 20.01 10.53 -3.59
CA SER A 411 19.70 11.06 -2.26
C SER A 411 19.49 12.57 -2.24
N GLN A 412 20.19 13.30 -3.11
CA GLN A 412 19.99 14.74 -3.27
C GLN A 412 18.64 15.06 -3.92
N LEU A 413 18.23 14.25 -4.91
CA LEU A 413 16.95 14.44 -5.61
C LEU A 413 15.75 14.00 -4.76
N LEU A 414 15.85 12.86 -4.07
CA LEU A 414 14.78 12.29 -3.26
C LEU A 414 14.72 12.85 -1.82
N HIS A 415 15.69 13.72 -1.45
CA HIS A 415 15.72 14.36 -0.14
C HIS A 415 15.73 13.36 1.04
N ASP A 416 16.65 12.41 1.00
CA ASP A 416 16.83 11.43 2.08
C ASP A 416 17.08 12.07 3.47
N ASP A 417 17.49 13.33 3.52
CA ASP A 417 17.69 14.11 4.74
C ASP A 417 16.42 14.85 5.25
N GLN A 418 15.29 14.73 4.55
CA GLN A 418 14.08 15.51 4.83
C GLN A 418 13.65 15.42 6.30
N TRP A 419 13.53 14.21 6.83
CA TRP A 419 13.05 13.99 8.20
C TRP A 419 14.07 14.39 9.25
N THR A 420 15.37 14.13 9.02
CA THR A 420 16.45 14.53 9.94
C THR A 420 16.54 16.04 10.11
N ARG A 421 16.13 16.80 9.11
CA ARG A 421 16.06 18.27 9.19
C ARG A 421 14.75 18.74 9.80
N MET A 422 13.63 18.18 9.36
CA MET A 422 12.30 18.65 9.73
C MET A 422 11.92 18.34 11.18
N CYS A 423 12.25 17.15 11.67
CA CYS A 423 11.80 16.71 13.00
C CYS A 423 12.33 17.59 14.15
N PRO A 424 13.64 17.93 14.21
CA PRO A 424 14.13 18.85 15.23
C PRO A 424 13.50 20.24 15.17
N GLU A 425 13.24 20.76 13.95
CA GLU A 425 12.62 22.07 13.77
C GLU A 425 11.15 22.12 14.21
N LEU A 426 10.47 20.97 14.25
CA LEU A 426 9.13 20.81 14.81
C LEU A 426 9.15 20.44 16.31
N GLY A 427 10.34 20.32 16.92
CA GLY A 427 10.49 19.91 18.32
C GLY A 427 10.21 18.43 18.57
N LEU A 428 10.16 17.61 17.51
CA LEU A 428 9.86 16.18 17.59
C LEU A 428 11.13 15.38 17.80
N GLN A 429 11.04 14.32 18.62
CA GLN A 429 12.15 13.45 18.97
C GLN A 429 11.83 11.99 18.59
N PRO A 430 12.86 11.16 18.30
CA PRO A 430 12.67 9.73 18.11
C PRO A 430 12.02 9.07 19.34
N ASP A 431 11.08 8.15 19.12
CA ASP A 431 10.47 7.39 20.22
C ASP A 431 11.45 6.28 20.69
N PRO A 432 11.87 6.29 21.96
CA PRO A 432 12.84 5.32 22.49
C PRO A 432 12.29 3.89 22.54
N LEU A 433 10.97 3.71 22.49
CA LEU A 433 10.34 2.37 22.49
C LEU A 433 10.30 1.72 21.09
N GLN A 434 10.48 2.49 20.04
CA GLN A 434 10.62 1.92 18.71
C GLN A 434 11.99 1.23 18.60
N GLY A 435 12.02 -0.07 18.45
CA GLY A 435 13.24 -0.87 18.39
C GLY A 435 12.92 -2.34 18.10
N PRO A 436 13.94 -3.20 18.09
CA PRO A 436 13.74 -4.62 17.88
C PRO A 436 12.75 -5.22 18.87
N VAL A 437 11.85 -6.04 18.36
CA VAL A 437 10.79 -6.71 19.13
C VAL A 437 11.23 -8.14 19.40
N THR A 438 11.10 -8.58 20.65
CA THR A 438 11.22 -10.00 21.01
C THR A 438 9.83 -10.58 21.17
N SER A 439 9.52 -11.64 20.40
CA SER A 439 8.21 -12.29 20.41
C SER A 439 8.34 -13.76 20.01
N ASP A 440 7.57 -14.61 20.66
CA ASP A 440 7.37 -16.03 20.32
C ASP A 440 6.03 -16.28 19.60
N LEU A 441 5.23 -15.23 19.42
CA LEU A 441 3.98 -15.29 18.68
C LEU A 441 4.22 -15.62 17.20
N PRO A 442 3.28 -16.32 16.53
CA PRO A 442 3.36 -16.57 15.10
C PRO A 442 3.32 -15.27 14.30
N VAL A 443 4.34 -15.03 13.47
CA VAL A 443 4.45 -13.83 12.63
C VAL A 443 4.81 -14.21 11.20
N LEU A 444 4.02 -13.72 10.24
CA LEU A 444 4.33 -13.80 8.81
C LEU A 444 4.80 -12.43 8.30
N LEU A 445 6.00 -12.39 7.74
CA LEU A 445 6.53 -11.20 7.08
C LEU A 445 6.46 -11.41 5.56
N VAL A 446 5.82 -10.48 4.85
CA VAL A 446 5.67 -10.52 3.39
C VAL A 446 6.30 -9.27 2.79
N VAL A 447 7.21 -9.44 1.85
CA VAL A 447 7.92 -8.31 1.23
C VAL A 447 8.05 -8.50 -0.27
N GLY A 448 7.97 -7.40 -1.02
CA GLY A 448 8.33 -7.37 -2.43
C GLY A 448 9.84 -7.14 -2.59
N ASP A 449 10.45 -7.86 -3.52
CA ASP A 449 11.90 -7.72 -3.70
C ASP A 449 12.31 -6.49 -4.54
N LEU A 450 11.34 -5.81 -5.16
CA LEU A 450 11.48 -4.50 -5.80
C LEU A 450 10.80 -3.38 -5.01
N ASP A 451 10.45 -3.62 -3.75
CA ASP A 451 9.91 -2.56 -2.88
C ASP A 451 11.00 -1.50 -2.63
N PRO A 452 10.77 -0.22 -3.03
CA PRO A 452 11.80 0.81 -2.90
C PRO A 452 11.80 1.50 -1.52
N ILE A 453 10.80 1.24 -0.67
CA ILE A 453 10.64 1.95 0.62
C ILE A 453 10.78 1.03 1.84
N THR A 454 10.32 -0.22 1.74
CA THR A 454 10.46 -1.23 2.80
C THR A 454 11.18 -2.44 2.23
N LEU A 455 12.48 -2.44 2.41
CA LEU A 455 13.35 -3.40 1.74
C LEU A 455 13.29 -4.80 2.38
N PRO A 456 13.60 -5.88 1.64
CA PRO A 456 13.71 -7.21 2.25
C PRO A 456 14.72 -7.30 3.40
N VAL A 457 15.72 -6.41 3.45
CA VAL A 457 16.65 -6.33 4.58
C VAL A 457 15.97 -5.85 5.86
N ASP A 458 14.97 -4.97 5.74
CA ASP A 458 14.20 -4.44 6.87
C ASP A 458 13.38 -5.55 7.54
N ALA A 459 12.74 -6.40 6.72
CA ALA A 459 12.02 -7.56 7.23
C ALA A 459 12.95 -8.56 7.94
N ARG A 460 14.15 -8.79 7.39
CA ARG A 460 15.15 -9.63 8.06
C ARG A 460 15.62 -9.03 9.39
N GLU A 461 15.73 -7.72 9.48
CA GLU A 461 16.04 -7.03 10.73
C GLU A 461 14.91 -7.21 11.75
N ALA A 462 13.66 -6.96 11.36
CA ALA A 462 12.50 -7.11 12.22
C ALA A 462 12.37 -8.55 12.74
N MET A 463 12.65 -9.54 11.92
CA MET A 463 12.52 -10.96 12.26
C MET A 463 13.54 -11.44 13.31
N ARG A 464 14.68 -10.75 13.51
CA ARG A 464 15.77 -11.22 14.39
C ARG A 464 15.35 -11.50 15.82
N GLY A 465 14.35 -10.79 16.34
CA GLY A 465 13.81 -10.97 17.69
C GLY A 465 12.55 -11.85 17.74
N MET A 466 12.10 -12.42 16.61
CA MET A 466 10.85 -13.16 16.51
C MET A 466 11.16 -14.65 16.29
N SER A 467 11.03 -15.46 17.35
CA SER A 467 11.42 -16.90 17.31
C SER A 467 10.48 -17.76 16.45
N ASN A 468 9.23 -17.32 16.23
CA ASN A 468 8.22 -18.03 15.45
C ASN A 468 7.76 -17.17 14.24
N ALA A 469 8.73 -16.77 13.42
CA ALA A 469 8.47 -15.92 12.27
C ALA A 469 8.84 -16.59 10.94
N TYR A 470 8.02 -16.34 9.93
CA TYR A 470 8.22 -16.77 8.54
C TYR A 470 8.37 -15.56 7.64
N LEU A 471 9.46 -15.50 6.85
CA LEU A 471 9.68 -14.45 5.86
C LEU A 471 9.41 -15.00 4.45
N VAL A 472 8.55 -14.31 3.71
CA VAL A 472 8.27 -14.57 2.30
C VAL A 472 8.66 -13.33 1.49
N ALA A 473 9.68 -13.46 0.66
CA ALA A 473 10.10 -12.43 -0.29
C ALA A 473 9.59 -12.81 -1.69
N LEU A 474 8.76 -11.96 -2.28
CA LEU A 474 8.17 -12.20 -3.59
C LEU A 474 9.01 -11.54 -4.68
N PRO A 475 9.51 -12.32 -5.67
CA PRO A 475 10.24 -11.77 -6.80
C PRO A 475 9.38 -10.78 -7.59
N PHE A 476 10.00 -9.75 -8.12
CA PHE A 476 9.36 -8.74 -8.99
C PHE A 476 8.03 -8.18 -8.44
N GLN A 477 7.91 -8.11 -7.12
CA GLN A 477 6.81 -7.41 -6.46
C GLN A 477 7.33 -6.12 -5.82
N GLY A 478 6.49 -5.07 -5.87
CA GLY A 478 6.77 -3.77 -5.26
C GLY A 478 6.19 -3.65 -3.87
N HIS A 479 5.81 -2.41 -3.52
CA HIS A 479 5.26 -2.09 -2.20
C HIS A 479 3.87 -2.72 -2.00
N LEU A 480 3.66 -3.36 -0.87
CA LEU A 480 2.44 -4.07 -0.49
C LEU A 480 2.10 -5.24 -1.44
N PRO A 481 2.95 -6.26 -1.55
CA PRO A 481 2.74 -7.36 -2.48
C PRO A 481 1.42 -8.09 -2.27
N SER A 482 0.95 -8.22 -1.03
CA SER A 482 -0.34 -8.84 -0.77
C SER A 482 -1.51 -8.07 -1.40
N ARG A 483 -1.34 -6.84 -1.89
CA ARG A 483 -2.42 -6.03 -2.47
C ARG A 483 -2.82 -6.44 -3.90
N GLY A 484 -1.91 -6.93 -4.71
CA GLY A 484 -2.14 -7.25 -6.13
C GLY A 484 -1.76 -8.66 -6.52
N ASN A 485 -1.03 -9.36 -5.67
CA ASN A 485 -0.53 -10.68 -5.94
C ASN A 485 -1.35 -11.74 -5.19
N ARG A 486 -1.98 -12.67 -5.95
CA ARG A 486 -2.81 -13.74 -5.37
C ARG A 486 -2.00 -14.70 -4.51
N CYS A 487 -0.76 -14.99 -4.90
CA CYS A 487 0.13 -15.85 -4.14
C CYS A 487 0.36 -15.26 -2.74
N ALA A 488 0.77 -13.98 -2.64
CA ALA A 488 0.97 -13.31 -1.36
C ALA A 488 -0.30 -13.25 -0.50
N GLY A 489 -1.46 -12.96 -1.13
CA GLY A 489 -2.76 -12.98 -0.45
C GLY A 489 -3.14 -14.36 0.06
N GLY A 490 -2.94 -15.39 -0.75
CA GLY A 490 -3.20 -16.80 -0.40
C GLY A 490 -2.32 -17.27 0.77
N ILE A 491 -1.02 -16.96 0.75
CA ILE A 491 -0.08 -17.26 1.83
C ILE A 491 -0.54 -16.61 3.14
N ALA A 492 -0.91 -15.34 3.12
CA ALA A 492 -1.39 -14.64 4.31
C ALA A 492 -2.71 -15.22 4.84
N THR A 493 -3.64 -15.58 3.94
CA THR A 493 -4.91 -16.23 4.30
C THR A 493 -4.69 -17.61 4.92
N GLN A 494 -3.83 -18.44 4.34
CA GLN A 494 -3.47 -19.74 4.87
C GLN A 494 -2.84 -19.62 6.27
N PHE A 495 -1.86 -18.72 6.42
CA PHE A 495 -1.20 -18.48 7.69
C PHE A 495 -2.19 -18.03 8.79
N LEU A 496 -3.09 -17.10 8.50
CA LEU A 496 -4.09 -16.66 9.47
C LEU A 496 -5.11 -17.74 9.81
N SER A 497 -5.40 -18.67 8.91
CA SER A 497 -6.29 -19.80 9.19
C SER A 497 -5.68 -20.75 10.21
N ASP A 498 -4.39 -21.08 10.06
CA ASP A 498 -3.63 -21.91 11.01
C ASP A 498 -2.19 -21.39 11.17
N PRO A 499 -1.94 -20.47 12.11
CA PRO A 499 -0.62 -19.90 12.31
C PRO A 499 0.38 -20.84 13.01
N SER A 500 -0.05 -22.03 13.44
CA SER A 500 0.86 -23.06 13.95
C SER A 500 1.63 -23.78 12.85
N GLN A 501 1.16 -23.67 11.60
CA GLN A 501 1.76 -24.29 10.43
C GLN A 501 2.50 -23.25 9.58
N ARG A 502 3.63 -23.67 9.01
CA ARG A 502 4.31 -22.89 7.98
C ARG A 502 3.41 -22.84 6.74
N PRO A 503 3.11 -21.65 6.19
CA PRO A 503 2.29 -21.54 4.99
C PRO A 503 3.03 -22.15 3.77
N ASN A 504 2.29 -22.71 2.82
CA ASN A 504 2.82 -23.15 1.54
C ASN A 504 3.23 -21.93 0.71
N THR A 505 4.45 -21.95 0.17
CA THR A 505 5.05 -20.86 -0.62
C THR A 505 5.40 -21.29 -2.05
N ASP A 506 4.95 -22.44 -2.55
CA ASP A 506 5.29 -22.96 -3.87
C ASP A 506 4.94 -21.97 -5.00
N CYS A 507 3.83 -21.23 -4.85
CA CYS A 507 3.42 -20.22 -5.82
C CYS A 507 4.43 -19.05 -5.98
N VAL A 508 5.39 -18.90 -5.07
CA VAL A 508 6.44 -17.86 -5.21
C VAL A 508 7.40 -18.19 -6.33
N GLU A 509 7.67 -19.48 -6.57
CA GLU A 509 8.56 -19.96 -7.63
C GLU A 509 7.97 -19.73 -9.04
N GLU A 510 6.65 -19.55 -9.13
CA GLU A 510 5.96 -19.25 -10.39
C GLU A 510 6.05 -17.77 -10.81
N ILE A 511 6.55 -16.88 -9.91
CA ILE A 511 6.66 -15.44 -10.16
C ILE A 511 7.96 -15.18 -10.93
N GLY A 512 7.84 -15.00 -12.25
CA GLY A 512 8.94 -14.67 -13.15
C GLY A 512 9.18 -13.16 -13.30
N PRO A 513 10.26 -12.80 -14.04
CA PRO A 513 10.51 -11.41 -14.42
C PRO A 513 9.39 -10.88 -15.33
N PRO A 514 9.21 -9.55 -15.38
CA PRO A 514 8.23 -8.95 -16.30
C PRO A 514 8.68 -9.13 -17.76
N ASP A 515 7.72 -9.32 -18.66
CA ASP A 515 7.96 -9.24 -20.11
C ASP A 515 8.05 -7.75 -20.50
N PHE A 516 9.24 -7.27 -20.88
CA PHE A 516 9.45 -5.86 -21.16
C PHE A 516 8.85 -5.41 -22.48
N VAL A 517 8.19 -4.26 -22.43
CA VAL A 517 7.61 -3.62 -23.61
C VAL A 517 8.69 -2.78 -24.30
N THR A 518 8.95 -3.04 -25.57
CA THR A 518 9.92 -2.30 -26.36
C THR A 518 9.30 -1.20 -27.24
N VAL A 519 7.98 -1.21 -27.43
CA VAL A 519 7.24 -0.20 -28.19
C VAL A 519 6.08 0.33 -27.35
N TYR A 520 6.01 1.65 -27.18
CA TYR A 520 4.95 2.31 -26.42
C TYR A 520 4.31 3.46 -27.19
N LYS A 521 2.98 3.47 -27.23
CA LYS A 521 2.19 4.61 -27.74
C LYS A 521 1.19 5.03 -26.67
N PRO A 522 1.43 6.15 -25.97
CA PRO A 522 0.55 6.58 -24.90
C PRO A 522 -0.82 6.99 -25.43
N THR A 523 -1.89 6.53 -24.77
CA THR A 523 -3.25 7.00 -25.01
C THR A 523 -3.84 7.57 -23.71
N ARG A 524 -4.45 8.73 -23.79
CA ARG A 524 -5.07 9.43 -22.65
C ARG A 524 -6.48 8.93 -22.33
N GLY A 525 -7.15 8.27 -23.28
CA GLY A 525 -8.55 7.87 -23.14
C GLY A 525 -8.85 7.04 -21.90
N PRO A 526 -8.17 5.91 -21.67
CA PRO A 526 -8.41 5.07 -20.49
C PRO A 526 -8.12 5.78 -19.17
N LEU A 527 -7.05 6.58 -19.11
CA LEU A 527 -6.70 7.33 -17.90
C LEU A 527 -7.77 8.38 -17.58
N ARG A 528 -8.24 9.13 -18.58
CA ARG A 528 -9.34 10.09 -18.42
C ARG A 528 -10.61 9.40 -17.96
N LEU A 529 -10.93 8.25 -18.54
CA LEU A 529 -12.10 7.47 -18.15
C LEU A 529 -11.97 6.96 -16.69
N ALA A 530 -10.82 6.41 -16.33
CA ALA A 530 -10.57 5.93 -14.97
C ALA A 530 -10.62 7.07 -13.94
N ASN A 531 -10.08 8.24 -14.27
CA ASN A 531 -10.16 9.42 -13.42
C ASN A 531 -11.60 9.93 -13.29
N ALA A 532 -12.33 10.04 -14.39
CA ALA A 532 -13.72 10.47 -14.38
C ALA A 532 -14.62 9.54 -13.55
N VAL A 533 -14.44 8.21 -13.68
CA VAL A 533 -15.16 7.22 -12.86
C VAL A 533 -14.85 7.42 -11.37
N ARG A 534 -13.57 7.61 -11.04
CA ARG A 534 -13.15 7.83 -9.66
C ARG A 534 -13.73 9.11 -9.07
N ASP A 535 -13.83 10.15 -9.89
CA ASP A 535 -14.35 11.46 -9.48
C ASP A 535 -15.89 11.56 -9.52
N GLY A 536 -16.57 10.44 -9.88
CA GLY A 536 -18.03 10.36 -9.94
C GLY A 536 -18.64 10.99 -11.21
N ASP A 537 -17.83 11.28 -12.23
CA ASP A 537 -18.33 11.75 -13.53
C ASP A 537 -18.80 10.58 -14.40
N TYR A 538 -20.06 10.19 -14.16
CA TYR A 538 -20.71 9.11 -14.92
C TYR A 538 -21.02 9.50 -16.37
N MET A 539 -20.99 10.78 -16.73
CA MET A 539 -21.12 11.23 -18.12
C MET A 539 -19.94 10.80 -18.98
N ALA A 540 -18.74 10.81 -18.43
CA ALA A 540 -17.57 10.27 -19.11
C ALA A 540 -17.68 8.76 -19.39
N LEU A 541 -18.29 8.00 -18.48
CA LEU A 541 -18.66 6.59 -18.73
C LEU A 541 -19.67 6.44 -19.85
N ALA A 542 -20.67 7.31 -19.90
CA ALA A 542 -21.68 7.28 -20.96
C ALA A 542 -21.07 7.52 -22.34
N TRP A 543 -20.16 8.49 -22.45
CA TRP A 543 -19.41 8.76 -23.69
C TRP A 543 -18.45 7.63 -24.06
N GLY A 544 -17.77 7.00 -23.09
CA GLY A 544 -16.93 5.81 -23.30
C GLY A 544 -17.74 4.57 -23.68
N ALA A 545 -18.97 4.43 -23.18
CA ALA A 545 -19.87 3.33 -23.50
C ALA A 545 -20.60 3.51 -24.86
N LEU A 546 -20.71 4.73 -25.36
CA LEU A 546 -21.45 5.03 -26.59
C LEU A 546 -20.99 4.18 -27.80
N PRO A 547 -19.69 4.01 -28.10
CA PRO A 547 -19.24 3.13 -29.17
C PRO A 547 -19.64 1.68 -28.98
N ALA A 548 -19.62 1.17 -27.75
CA ALA A 548 -20.04 -0.18 -27.42
C ALA A 548 -21.57 -0.36 -27.58
N LEU A 549 -22.36 0.64 -27.21
CA LEU A 549 -23.83 0.64 -27.40
C LEU A 549 -24.18 0.72 -28.88
N VAL A 550 -23.46 1.52 -29.68
CA VAL A 550 -23.63 1.61 -31.14
C VAL A 550 -23.28 0.25 -31.78
N LEU A 551 -22.20 -0.41 -31.33
CA LEU A 551 -21.83 -1.73 -31.79
C LEU A 551 -22.89 -2.80 -31.45
N LEU A 552 -23.36 -2.82 -30.21
CA LEU A 552 -24.44 -3.71 -29.78
C LEU A 552 -25.71 -3.46 -30.59
N GLY A 553 -26.09 -2.20 -30.77
CA GLY A 553 -27.21 -1.82 -31.61
C GLY A 553 -27.07 -2.34 -33.05
N ALA A 554 -25.87 -2.22 -33.65
CA ALA A 554 -25.61 -2.72 -35.00
C ALA A 554 -25.65 -4.25 -35.07
N VAL A 555 -25.11 -4.95 -34.05
CA VAL A 555 -25.17 -6.43 -33.95
C VAL A 555 -26.60 -6.94 -33.84
N PHE A 556 -27.48 -6.26 -33.12
CA PHE A 556 -28.91 -6.63 -33.01
C PHE A 556 -29.71 -6.18 -34.24
N ALA A 557 -29.37 -5.03 -34.87
CA ALA A 557 -30.07 -4.56 -36.07
C ALA A 557 -29.82 -5.48 -37.30
N PHE A 558 -28.67 -6.13 -37.36
CA PHE A 558 -28.33 -7.03 -38.49
C PHE A 558 -29.25 -8.26 -38.60
N PRO A 559 -29.51 -9.06 -37.54
CA PRO A 559 -30.46 -10.18 -37.62
C PRO A 559 -31.90 -9.70 -37.80
N LEU A 560 -32.30 -8.53 -37.23
CA LEU A 560 -33.62 -7.97 -37.45
C LEU A 560 -33.83 -7.53 -38.90
N ALA A 561 -32.80 -6.95 -39.54
CA ALA A 561 -32.81 -6.61 -40.97
C ALA A 561 -32.80 -7.86 -41.86
N ALA A 562 -32.10 -8.93 -41.45
CA ALA A 562 -32.11 -10.22 -42.15
C ALA A 562 -33.45 -10.93 -42.01
N PHE A 563 -34.11 -10.83 -40.85
CA PHE A 563 -35.44 -11.35 -40.61
C PHE A 563 -36.51 -10.57 -41.44
N GLY A 564 -36.37 -9.21 -41.49
CA GLY A 564 -37.21 -8.36 -42.32
C GLY A 564 -37.13 -8.72 -43.82
N ARG A 565 -35.97 -9.12 -44.35
CA ARG A 565 -35.84 -9.62 -45.74
C ARG A 565 -36.65 -10.86 -46.02
N ARG A 566 -36.78 -11.79 -45.06
CA ARG A 566 -37.60 -12.98 -45.21
C ARG A 566 -39.09 -12.68 -45.31
N PHE A 567 -39.56 -11.58 -44.70
CA PHE A 567 -40.91 -11.08 -44.84
C PHE A 567 -41.13 -10.29 -46.13
N GLU A 568 -40.07 -9.64 -46.65
CA GLU A 568 -40.13 -8.93 -47.94
C GLU A 568 -40.30 -9.91 -49.12
N GLU A 569 -39.64 -11.07 -49.05
CA GLU A 569 -39.81 -12.16 -50.03
C GLU A 569 -41.25 -12.74 -50.01
N THR A 570 -42.02 -12.53 -48.94
CA THR A 570 -43.42 -12.91 -48.81
C THR A 570 -44.40 -11.81 -49.24
N GLY A 571 -43.90 -10.65 -49.71
CA GLY A 571 -44.73 -9.56 -50.27
C GLY A 571 -45.41 -8.64 -49.24
N VAL A 572 -45.03 -8.70 -47.98
CA VAL A 572 -45.75 -8.02 -46.88
C VAL A 572 -45.12 -6.63 -46.51
N LEU A 573 -43.91 -6.28 -46.97
CA LEU A 573 -43.23 -5.03 -46.62
C LEU A 573 -42.54 -4.36 -47.82
N ALA A 574 -42.51 -3.00 -47.81
CA ALA A 574 -41.94 -2.15 -48.87
C ALA A 574 -40.37 -2.09 -48.89
N PRO A 575 -39.72 -1.69 -50.03
CA PRO A 575 -38.26 -1.90 -50.30
C PRO A 575 -37.28 -1.01 -49.52
N GLN A 576 -37.71 -0.22 -48.54
CA GLN A 576 -36.85 0.66 -47.74
C GLN A 576 -35.91 -0.02 -46.69
N PRO A 577 -36.13 -1.30 -46.28
CA PRO A 577 -35.25 -1.94 -45.27
C PRO A 577 -33.82 -2.22 -45.76
N ARG A 578 -33.59 -2.27 -47.07
CA ARG A 578 -32.22 -2.58 -47.62
C ARG A 578 -31.20 -1.50 -47.33
N LEU A 579 -31.59 -0.22 -47.46
CA LEU A 579 -30.72 0.90 -47.17
C LEU A 579 -30.35 0.98 -45.69
N LEU A 580 -31.34 0.74 -44.80
CA LEU A 580 -31.14 0.71 -43.34
C LEU A 580 -30.25 -0.45 -42.91
N ALA A 581 -30.37 -1.64 -43.54
CA ALA A 581 -29.52 -2.78 -43.26
C ALA A 581 -28.05 -2.55 -43.68
N TRP A 582 -27.82 -1.92 -44.85
CA TRP A 582 -26.49 -1.56 -45.29
C TRP A 582 -25.86 -0.46 -44.43
N LEU A 583 -26.62 0.56 -44.06
CA LEU A 583 -26.17 1.63 -43.16
C LEU A 583 -25.81 1.06 -41.76
N SER A 584 -26.64 0.17 -41.22
CA SER A 584 -26.37 -0.51 -39.93
C SER A 584 -25.11 -1.37 -39.98
N ALA A 585 -24.90 -2.11 -41.08
CA ALA A 585 -23.70 -2.92 -41.30
C ALA A 585 -22.45 -2.04 -41.44
N ALA A 586 -22.53 -0.93 -42.17
CA ALA A 586 -21.42 0.00 -42.37
C ALA A 586 -21.04 0.71 -41.05
N VAL A 587 -22.04 1.14 -40.26
CA VAL A 587 -21.83 1.74 -38.92
C VAL A 587 -21.26 0.71 -37.96
N GLY A 588 -21.74 -0.54 -37.99
CA GLY A 588 -21.21 -1.64 -37.18
C GLY A 588 -19.75 -1.98 -37.50
N LEU A 589 -19.40 -2.08 -38.78
CA LEU A 589 -18.02 -2.30 -39.22
C LEU A 589 -17.09 -1.15 -38.88
N ALA A 590 -17.54 0.09 -39.03
CA ALA A 590 -16.81 1.28 -38.60
C ALA A 590 -16.61 1.30 -37.08
N GLY A 591 -17.63 0.94 -36.31
CA GLY A 591 -17.57 0.79 -34.86
C GLY A 591 -16.59 -0.30 -34.39
N VAL A 592 -16.60 -1.46 -35.08
CA VAL A 592 -15.61 -2.54 -34.82
C VAL A 592 -14.20 -2.08 -35.17
N GLY A 593 -14.01 -1.40 -36.29
CA GLY A 593 -12.71 -0.84 -36.69
C GLY A 593 -12.18 0.18 -35.69
N LEU A 594 -13.04 1.09 -35.24
CA LEU A 594 -12.69 2.10 -34.21
C LEU A 594 -12.41 1.46 -32.85
N LEU A 595 -13.19 0.45 -32.43
CA LEU A 595 -12.95 -0.32 -31.21
C LEU A 595 -11.67 -1.15 -31.30
N ALA A 596 -11.40 -1.79 -32.44
CA ALA A 596 -10.16 -2.54 -32.63
C ALA A 596 -8.94 -1.62 -32.61
N LEU A 597 -9.02 -0.44 -33.23
CA LEU A 597 -7.97 0.59 -33.18
C LEU A 597 -7.80 1.14 -31.75
N ALA A 598 -8.90 1.43 -31.07
CA ALA A 598 -8.87 1.88 -29.67
C ALA A 598 -8.34 0.77 -28.76
N PHE A 599 -8.75 -0.50 -28.96
CA PHE A 599 -8.32 -1.64 -28.17
C PHE A 599 -6.84 -1.98 -28.41
N GLN A 600 -6.37 -1.94 -29.66
CA GLN A 600 -4.96 -2.13 -30.00
C GLN A 600 -4.07 -1.05 -29.41
N GLN A 601 -4.59 0.18 -29.23
CA GLN A 601 -3.90 1.28 -28.58
C GLN A 601 -4.02 1.26 -27.04
N THR A 602 -5.04 0.61 -26.47
CA THR A 602 -5.40 0.69 -25.04
C THR A 602 -4.96 -0.49 -24.21
N VAL A 603 -4.84 -1.68 -24.77
CA VAL A 603 -4.51 -2.90 -23.99
C VAL A 603 -3.11 -2.82 -23.40
N SER A 604 -2.15 -2.23 -24.11
CA SER A 604 -0.79 -2.03 -23.61
C SER A 604 -0.70 -0.94 -22.52
N THR A 605 -1.64 0.04 -22.51
CA THR A 605 -1.58 1.21 -21.64
C THR A 605 -2.46 1.08 -20.39
N ALA A 606 -3.66 0.53 -20.52
CA ALA A 606 -4.60 0.40 -19.40
C ALA A 606 -4.11 -0.54 -18.31
N ALA A 607 -3.45 -1.63 -18.69
CA ALA A 607 -2.86 -2.56 -17.73
C ALA A 607 -1.72 -1.94 -16.92
N ALA A 608 -0.98 -0.98 -17.49
CA ALA A 608 0.17 -0.35 -16.86
C ALA A 608 -0.18 0.87 -15.95
N LEU A 609 -1.24 1.62 -16.27
CA LEU A 609 -1.52 2.92 -15.63
C LEU A 609 -2.63 2.90 -14.56
N VAL A 610 -3.51 1.90 -14.57
CA VAL A 610 -4.63 1.79 -13.60
C VAL A 610 -4.19 1.72 -12.13
N PRO A 611 -3.02 1.16 -11.76
CA PRO A 611 -2.62 1.06 -10.35
C PRO A 611 -1.98 2.30 -9.73
N LEU A 612 -1.64 3.34 -10.50
CA LEU A 612 -0.92 4.52 -9.97
C LEU A 612 -1.76 5.40 -9.03
N GLY A 613 -3.04 5.17 -8.93
CA GLY A 613 -4.00 6.01 -8.24
C GLY A 613 -4.18 5.77 -6.76
N LEU A 614 -3.15 5.35 -5.98
CA LEU A 614 -3.40 5.09 -4.56
C LEU A 614 -2.19 5.37 -3.68
N ILE A 615 -2.26 6.44 -3.00
CA ILE A 615 -1.93 6.55 -1.57
C ILE A 615 -3.22 6.59 -0.81
#